data_76b6928effa39550484a411c5b7e2f2b
#
_entry.id   76b6928effa39550484a411c5b7e2f2b
#
_cell.length_a   1.000
_cell.length_b   1.000
_cell.length_c   1.000
_cell.angle_alpha   90.00
_cell.angle_beta   90.00
_cell.angle_gamma   90.00
#
_symmetry.space_group_name_H-M   'P 1'
#
loop_
_entity.id
_entity.type
_entity.pdbx_description
1 polymer ?
#
loop_
_entity_poly.entity_id
_entity_poly.type
_entity_poly.pdbx_seq_one_letter_code
_entity_poly.pdbx_strand_id
1 'polypeptide(L)'
;MFLESAKKAGSVEVICGSMFSGKTEELIRRLKRAQFAKQKVEIYKPCIDVRYSEDQVVSHDSHSIPSTPIDSPASMLLLSSDVEVVGIDEAQFFDDTLVDVVQTLANRGIRVIIAGLDTDFLGKPFGPMPSLMAIAEDIQKVHAICVKCGSPANHSHRLVKNDALVVLGEKDEYEPLCRHCYNAAVAAEGKM
;
A
#
# COMPACT_ATOMS: atom_id res chain seq x y z
N MET A 1 27.23 -17.30 20.78
CA MET A 1 26.38 -16.22 21.35
C MET A 1 26.76 -14.93 20.61
N PHE A 2 26.03 -14.57 19.59
CA PHE A 2 26.25 -13.34 18.85
C PHE A 2 25.63 -12.21 19.67
N LEU A 3 26.48 -11.43 20.32
CA LEU A 3 26.08 -10.14 20.88
C LEU A 3 26.04 -9.16 19.70
N GLU A 4 24.98 -9.18 18.96
CA GLU A 4 24.66 -8.09 18.08
C GLU A 4 24.25 -6.91 18.96
N SER A 5 25.18 -5.99 19.17
CA SER A 5 24.81 -4.63 19.50
C SER A 5 24.17 -4.05 18.24
N ALA A 6 22.91 -4.37 18.03
CA ALA A 6 22.16 -3.86 16.93
C ALA A 6 22.03 -2.35 17.12
N LYS A 7 22.85 -1.56 16.40
CA LYS A 7 22.35 -0.29 15.90
C LYS A 7 21.02 -0.66 15.26
N LYS A 8 19.91 -0.07 15.73
CA LYS A 8 18.59 -0.28 15.08
C LYS A 8 18.78 0.05 13.61
N ALA A 9 18.95 -0.97 12.78
CA ALA A 9 18.93 -0.81 11.34
C ALA A 9 17.47 -0.56 11.00
N GLY A 10 17.17 0.49 10.26
CA GLY A 10 15.86 0.65 9.66
C GLY A 10 15.63 -0.42 8.60
N SER A 11 14.40 -0.55 8.16
CA SER A 11 14.01 -1.51 7.12
C SER A 11 12.86 -0.97 6.30
N VAL A 12 12.73 -1.44 5.08
CA VAL A 12 11.61 -1.17 4.18
C VAL A 12 10.83 -2.47 3.97
N GLU A 13 9.55 -2.46 4.33
CA GLU A 13 8.63 -3.57 4.14
C GLU A 13 7.52 -3.12 3.19
N VAL A 14 7.23 -3.90 2.15
CA VAL A 14 6.19 -3.59 1.18
C VAL A 14 5.10 -4.67 1.18
N ILE A 15 3.87 -4.24 1.36
CA ILE A 15 2.66 -5.06 1.23
C ILE A 15 1.96 -4.63 -0.05
N CYS A 16 1.98 -5.47 -1.07
CA CYS A 16 1.42 -5.16 -2.37
C CYS A 16 0.36 -6.17 -2.81
N GLY A 17 -0.43 -5.82 -3.83
CA GLY A 17 -1.46 -6.68 -4.39
C GLY A 17 -2.65 -5.89 -4.95
N SER A 18 -3.63 -6.59 -5.51
CA SER A 18 -4.84 -5.98 -6.09
C SER A 18 -5.74 -5.34 -5.03
N MET A 19 -6.78 -4.64 -5.47
CA MET A 19 -7.87 -4.25 -4.58
C MET A 19 -8.50 -5.50 -3.93
N PHE A 20 -9.06 -5.34 -2.74
CA PHE A 20 -9.71 -6.39 -1.94
C PHE A 20 -8.79 -7.53 -1.48
N SER A 21 -7.48 -7.34 -1.50
CA SER A 21 -6.50 -8.38 -1.14
C SER A 21 -6.06 -8.35 0.33
N GLY A 22 -6.55 -7.41 1.14
CA GLY A 22 -6.20 -7.31 2.56
C GLY A 22 -4.89 -6.56 2.86
N LYS A 23 -4.43 -5.70 1.95
CA LYS A 23 -3.20 -4.89 2.16
C LYS A 23 -3.28 -4.01 3.40
N THR A 24 -4.36 -3.23 3.50
CA THR A 24 -4.58 -2.31 4.63
C THR A 24 -4.75 -3.06 5.95
N GLU A 25 -5.42 -4.21 5.95
CA GLU A 25 -5.53 -5.09 7.12
C GLU A 25 -4.15 -5.55 7.61
N GLU A 26 -3.30 -5.99 6.68
CA GLU A 26 -1.95 -6.44 7.02
C GLU A 26 -1.08 -5.28 7.50
N LEU A 27 -1.18 -4.10 6.88
CA LEU A 27 -0.51 -2.88 7.34
C LEU A 27 -0.92 -2.56 8.78
N ILE A 28 -2.22 -2.47 9.05
CA ILE A 28 -2.77 -2.20 10.39
C ILE A 28 -2.28 -3.26 11.39
N ARG A 29 -2.28 -4.53 11.01
CA ARG A 29 -1.80 -5.62 11.85
C ARG A 29 -0.34 -5.43 12.27
N ARG A 30 0.55 -5.09 11.31
CA ARG A 30 1.98 -4.84 11.59
C ARG A 30 2.16 -3.60 12.47
N LEU A 31 1.44 -2.51 12.20
CA LEU A 31 1.53 -1.27 12.97
C LEU A 31 1.01 -1.44 14.41
N LYS A 32 -0.11 -2.14 14.61
CA LYS A 32 -0.60 -2.48 15.95
C LYS A 32 0.42 -3.31 16.74
N ARG A 33 1.11 -4.25 16.11
CA ARG A 33 2.19 -5.02 16.77
C ARG A 33 3.34 -4.11 17.23
N ALA A 34 3.73 -3.13 16.41
CA ALA A 34 4.73 -2.14 16.80
C ALA A 34 4.26 -1.31 18.01
N GLN A 35 3.00 -0.86 18.01
CA GLN A 35 2.41 -0.15 19.15
C GLN A 35 2.37 -1.00 20.42
N PHE A 36 2.02 -2.29 20.32
CA PHE A 36 2.11 -3.21 21.47
C PHE A 36 3.53 -3.37 22.01
N ALA A 37 4.54 -3.29 21.12
CA ALA A 37 5.95 -3.25 21.50
C ALA A 37 6.38 -1.88 22.04
N LYS A 38 5.44 -0.94 22.25
CA LYS A 38 5.66 0.43 22.73
C LYS A 38 6.57 1.27 21.82
N GLN A 39 6.66 0.91 20.55
CA GLN A 39 7.34 1.72 19.55
C GLN A 39 6.46 2.91 19.17
N LYS A 40 7.05 4.08 18.95
CA LYS A 40 6.33 5.24 18.46
C LYS A 40 6.09 5.10 16.96
N VAL A 41 4.82 5.10 16.59
CA VAL A 41 4.34 4.87 15.23
C VAL A 41 3.69 6.14 14.68
N GLU A 42 4.06 6.54 13.47
CA GLU A 42 3.32 7.51 12.66
C GLU A 42 2.84 6.87 11.37
N ILE A 43 1.69 7.32 10.86
CA ILE A 43 1.03 6.72 9.71
C ILE A 43 0.60 7.83 8.77
N TYR A 44 0.91 7.64 7.47
CA TYR A 44 0.64 8.59 6.42
C TYR A 44 -0.18 7.98 5.30
N LYS A 45 -0.99 8.82 4.65
CA LYS A 45 -1.71 8.49 3.41
C LYS A 45 -1.74 9.71 2.49
N PRO A 46 -1.93 9.53 1.17
CA PRO A 46 -2.07 10.65 0.25
C PRO A 46 -3.41 11.37 0.47
N CYS A 47 -3.42 12.70 0.36
CA CYS A 47 -4.63 13.53 0.49
C CYS A 47 -5.71 13.20 -0.55
N ILE A 48 -5.34 12.61 -1.70
CA ILE A 48 -6.29 12.20 -2.72
C ILE A 48 -7.21 11.05 -2.28
N ASP A 49 -6.83 10.31 -1.24
CA ASP A 49 -7.63 9.21 -0.72
C ASP A 49 -8.70 9.70 0.27
N VAL A 50 -9.84 10.16 -0.28
CA VAL A 50 -11.00 10.67 0.48
C VAL A 50 -12.10 9.63 0.72
N ARG A 51 -11.86 8.34 0.39
CA ARG A 51 -12.86 7.27 0.49
C ARG A 51 -13.32 6.97 1.90
N TYR A 52 -12.47 7.24 2.88
CA TYR A 52 -12.73 7.07 4.32
C TYR A 52 -12.48 8.37 5.06
N SER A 53 -12.70 8.39 6.38
CA SER A 53 -12.47 9.62 7.17
C SER A 53 -11.05 10.16 6.91
N GLU A 54 -10.94 11.48 6.79
CA GLU A 54 -9.69 12.15 6.40
C GLU A 54 -8.50 11.78 7.29
N ASP A 55 -8.75 11.43 8.56
CA ASP A 55 -7.73 11.22 9.59
C ASP A 55 -7.49 9.73 9.95
N GLN A 56 -7.96 8.76 9.16
CA GLN A 56 -7.82 7.34 9.51
C GLN A 56 -7.46 6.49 8.30
N VAL A 57 -6.61 5.48 8.53
CA VAL A 57 -6.49 4.30 7.66
C VAL A 57 -7.56 3.31 8.14
N VAL A 58 -8.48 2.97 7.26
CA VAL A 58 -9.61 2.09 7.55
C VAL A 58 -9.54 0.86 6.66
N SER A 59 -9.60 -0.32 7.26
CA SER A 59 -9.77 -1.56 6.51
C SER A 59 -11.24 -1.79 6.16
N HIS A 60 -11.52 -2.63 5.16
CA HIS A 60 -12.88 -3.01 4.77
C HIS A 60 -13.69 -3.64 5.92
N ASP A 61 -13.04 -4.16 6.95
CA ASP A 61 -13.65 -4.72 8.17
C ASP A 61 -13.79 -3.70 9.31
N SER A 62 -13.77 -2.40 9.00
CA SER A 62 -13.95 -1.29 9.96
C SER A 62 -12.86 -1.19 11.06
N HIS A 63 -11.72 -1.86 10.89
CA HIS A 63 -10.56 -1.60 11.73
C HIS A 63 -9.87 -0.34 11.25
N SER A 64 -9.75 0.64 12.14
CA SER A 64 -9.11 1.92 11.83
C SER A 64 -7.92 2.20 12.73
N ILE A 65 -7.00 2.99 12.21
CA ILE A 65 -5.87 3.54 12.96
C ILE A 65 -5.67 4.98 12.50
N PRO A 66 -5.44 5.94 13.42
CA PRO A 66 -5.24 7.34 13.05
C PRO A 66 -4.09 7.49 12.05
N SER A 67 -4.28 8.32 11.03
CA SER A 67 -3.29 8.60 9.99
C SER A 67 -3.28 10.07 9.64
N THR A 68 -2.16 10.56 9.13
CA THR A 68 -1.98 11.93 8.68
C THR A 68 -2.04 11.98 7.15
N PRO A 69 -3.07 12.62 6.55
CA PRO A 69 -3.08 12.89 5.13
C PRO A 69 -1.97 13.90 4.78
N ILE A 70 -1.24 13.62 3.70
CA ILE A 70 -0.16 14.50 3.20
C ILE A 70 -0.20 14.63 1.68
N ASP A 71 0.16 15.81 1.18
CA ASP A 71 0.25 16.07 -0.26
C ASP A 71 1.61 15.66 -0.83
N SER A 72 2.67 15.77 -0.02
CA SER A 72 4.03 15.51 -0.47
C SER A 72 4.75 14.52 0.45
N PRO A 73 5.44 13.51 -0.10
CA PRO A 73 6.26 12.59 0.67
C PRO A 73 7.30 13.27 1.55
N ALA A 74 7.83 14.41 1.12
CA ALA A 74 8.84 15.17 1.87
C ALA A 74 8.38 15.58 3.29
N SER A 75 7.06 15.71 3.51
CA SER A 75 6.49 16.01 4.82
C SER A 75 6.83 14.94 5.86
N MET A 76 7.03 13.68 5.45
CA MET A 76 7.42 12.59 6.33
C MET A 76 8.83 12.78 6.93
N LEU A 77 9.68 13.59 6.31
CA LEU A 77 11.03 13.87 6.81
C LEU A 77 11.05 14.81 8.02
N LEU A 78 9.92 15.46 8.31
CA LEU A 78 9.72 16.40 9.43
C LEU A 78 9.21 15.72 10.70
N LEU A 79 9.12 14.39 10.72
CA LEU A 79 8.69 13.62 11.87
C LEU A 79 9.60 13.83 13.09
N SER A 80 9.04 13.59 14.27
CA SER A 80 9.77 13.77 15.51
C SER A 80 10.87 12.70 15.67
N SER A 81 11.97 13.05 16.37
CA SER A 81 13.18 12.22 16.48
C SER A 81 12.99 10.90 17.25
N ASP A 82 11.85 10.72 17.91
CA ASP A 82 11.51 9.54 18.68
C ASP A 82 10.63 8.53 17.90
N VAL A 83 10.26 8.85 16.65
CA VAL A 83 9.51 7.93 15.79
C VAL A 83 10.40 6.75 15.39
N GLU A 84 9.90 5.54 15.57
CA GLU A 84 10.61 4.29 15.29
C GLU A 84 10.03 3.51 14.11
N VAL A 85 8.73 3.72 13.84
CA VAL A 85 8.00 3.03 12.78
C VAL A 85 7.13 4.02 12.02
N VAL A 86 7.21 3.97 10.69
CA VAL A 86 6.37 4.74 9.77
C VAL A 86 5.52 3.77 8.96
N GLY A 87 4.20 3.97 8.96
CA GLY A 87 3.26 3.30 8.08
C GLY A 87 2.85 4.22 6.92
N ILE A 88 2.76 3.67 5.72
CA ILE A 88 2.31 4.41 4.52
C ILE A 88 1.24 3.57 3.84
N ASP A 89 0.02 4.10 3.73
CA ASP A 89 -1.05 3.45 2.98
C ASP A 89 -1.28 4.11 1.63
N GLU A 90 -1.84 3.38 0.67
CA GLU A 90 -2.16 3.82 -0.68
C GLU A 90 -0.98 4.49 -1.41
N ALA A 91 0.21 3.90 -1.23
CA ALA A 91 1.49 4.47 -1.67
C ALA A 91 1.58 4.70 -3.19
N GLN A 92 0.80 3.98 -4.01
CA GLN A 92 0.75 4.16 -5.47
C GLN A 92 0.28 5.55 -5.91
N PHE A 93 -0.36 6.31 -5.03
CA PHE A 93 -0.84 7.67 -5.34
C PHE A 93 0.17 8.78 -5.05
N PHE A 94 1.29 8.45 -4.42
CA PHE A 94 2.41 9.38 -4.30
C PHE A 94 3.26 9.41 -5.58
N ASP A 95 4.05 10.45 -5.73
CA ASP A 95 5.05 10.54 -6.80
C ASP A 95 6.33 9.74 -6.48
N ASP A 96 7.24 9.66 -7.45
CA ASP A 96 8.48 8.88 -7.33
C ASP A 96 9.44 9.38 -6.25
N THR A 97 9.27 10.62 -5.74
CA THR A 97 10.09 11.15 -4.63
C THR A 97 9.87 10.35 -3.33
N LEU A 98 8.76 9.60 -3.24
CA LEU A 98 8.52 8.71 -2.11
C LEU A 98 9.65 7.70 -1.92
N VAL A 99 10.28 7.23 -3.00
CA VAL A 99 11.36 6.24 -2.93
C VAL A 99 12.55 6.78 -2.15
N ASP A 100 12.98 8.01 -2.46
CA ASP A 100 14.10 8.68 -1.79
C ASP A 100 13.77 9.00 -0.32
N VAL A 101 12.54 9.40 -0.05
CA VAL A 101 12.04 9.65 1.31
C VAL A 101 12.08 8.38 2.14
N VAL A 102 11.57 7.27 1.61
CA VAL A 102 11.57 5.95 2.28
C VAL A 102 12.99 5.48 2.57
N GLN A 103 13.91 5.57 1.61
CA GLN A 103 15.31 5.23 1.84
C GLN A 103 15.94 6.12 2.92
N THR A 104 15.64 7.42 2.91
CA THR A 104 16.15 8.35 3.91
C THR A 104 15.66 7.98 5.32
N LEU A 105 14.38 7.65 5.47
CA LEU A 105 13.82 7.21 6.75
C LEU A 105 14.46 5.90 7.23
N ALA A 106 14.57 4.91 6.36
CA ALA A 106 15.20 3.63 6.68
C ALA A 106 16.68 3.82 7.07
N ASN A 107 17.44 4.66 6.36
CA ASN A 107 18.82 4.99 6.69
C ASN A 107 18.98 5.72 8.02
N ARG A 108 17.92 6.40 8.51
CA ARG A 108 17.87 6.97 9.86
C ARG A 108 17.54 5.94 10.95
N GLY A 109 17.35 4.67 10.61
CA GLY A 109 17.03 3.60 11.56
C GLY A 109 15.52 3.40 11.78
N ILE A 110 14.65 3.96 10.94
CA ILE A 110 13.20 3.84 11.02
C ILE A 110 12.74 2.61 10.23
N ARG A 111 11.85 1.82 10.82
CA ARG A 111 11.13 0.75 10.12
C ARG A 111 10.00 1.36 9.31
N VAL A 112 10.04 1.26 7.98
CA VAL A 112 9.01 1.79 7.08
C VAL A 112 8.19 0.64 6.54
N ILE A 113 6.86 0.67 6.76
CA ILE A 113 5.91 -0.36 6.30
C ILE A 113 4.95 0.30 5.31
N ILE A 114 4.95 -0.19 4.09
CA ILE A 114 4.26 0.43 2.95
C ILE A 114 3.19 -0.51 2.43
N ALA A 115 1.98 -0.01 2.22
CA ALA A 115 0.92 -0.73 1.53
C ALA A 115 0.50 0.02 0.25
N GLY A 116 0.28 -0.72 -0.83
CA GLY A 116 -0.16 -0.11 -2.09
C GLY A 116 -0.49 -1.12 -3.19
N LEU A 117 -1.21 -0.63 -4.21
CA LEU A 117 -1.51 -1.38 -5.43
C LEU A 117 -0.23 -1.53 -6.27
N ASP A 118 0.15 -2.75 -6.60
CA ASP A 118 1.31 -3.01 -7.45
C ASP A 118 1.06 -2.77 -8.93
N THR A 119 -0.21 -2.90 -9.37
CA THR A 119 -0.65 -2.60 -10.73
C THR A 119 -1.90 -1.74 -10.75
N ASP A 120 -2.05 -0.93 -11.80
CA ASP A 120 -3.27 -0.20 -12.12
C ASP A 120 -4.35 -1.14 -12.70
N PHE A 121 -5.51 -0.56 -13.06
CA PHE A 121 -6.62 -1.31 -13.64
C PHE A 121 -6.34 -1.88 -15.05
N LEU A 122 -5.29 -1.39 -15.73
CA LEU A 122 -4.79 -1.92 -17.00
C LEU A 122 -3.75 -3.04 -16.81
N GLY A 123 -3.46 -3.41 -15.56
CA GLY A 123 -2.43 -4.40 -15.23
C GLY A 123 -1.00 -3.90 -15.40
N LYS A 124 -0.79 -2.59 -15.51
CA LYS A 124 0.52 -1.96 -15.61
C LYS A 124 1.07 -1.62 -14.24
N PRO A 125 2.41 -1.64 -14.05
CA PRO A 125 3.03 -1.18 -12.79
C PRO A 125 2.52 0.20 -12.37
N PHE A 126 2.21 0.39 -11.08
CA PHE A 126 1.53 1.59 -10.62
C PHE A 126 2.43 2.48 -9.75
N GLY A 127 2.59 3.74 -10.17
CA GLY A 127 3.31 4.78 -9.44
C GLY A 127 4.68 4.34 -8.95
N PRO A 128 5.10 4.74 -7.73
CA PRO A 128 6.41 4.41 -7.17
C PRO A 128 6.53 2.94 -6.71
N MET A 129 5.45 2.15 -6.72
CA MET A 129 5.42 0.80 -6.14
C MET A 129 6.51 -0.13 -6.69
N PRO A 130 6.81 -0.19 -8.01
CA PRO A 130 7.89 -1.05 -8.51
C PRO A 130 9.25 -0.71 -7.92
N SER A 131 9.56 0.58 -7.77
CA SER A 131 10.82 1.06 -7.19
C SER A 131 10.87 0.80 -5.68
N LEU A 132 9.75 0.98 -4.97
CA LEU A 132 9.65 0.65 -3.54
C LEU A 132 9.85 -0.84 -3.31
N MET A 133 9.26 -1.70 -4.14
CA MET A 133 9.47 -3.15 -4.08
C MET A 133 10.93 -3.53 -4.34
N ALA A 134 11.62 -2.82 -5.24
CA ALA A 134 13.01 -3.10 -5.55
C ALA A 134 13.99 -2.79 -4.40
N ILE A 135 13.67 -1.80 -3.55
CA ILE A 135 14.52 -1.39 -2.42
C ILE A 135 14.13 -2.05 -1.09
N ALA A 136 13.02 -2.78 -1.04
CA ALA A 136 12.49 -3.38 0.18
C ALA A 136 13.30 -4.61 0.61
N GLU A 137 13.55 -4.75 1.94
CA GLU A 137 14.10 -5.96 2.54
C GLU A 137 13.04 -7.06 2.68
N ASP A 138 11.74 -6.69 2.81
CA ASP A 138 10.63 -7.65 2.89
C ASP A 138 9.50 -7.24 1.95
N ILE A 139 9.02 -8.18 1.13
CA ILE A 139 7.91 -7.97 0.23
C ILE A 139 6.87 -9.05 0.45
N GLN A 140 5.67 -8.63 0.82
CA GLN A 140 4.52 -9.52 0.89
C GLN A 140 3.51 -9.17 -0.20
N LYS A 141 3.37 -10.03 -1.20
CA LYS A 141 2.31 -9.93 -2.19
C LYS A 141 1.08 -10.69 -1.70
N VAL A 142 0.01 -9.95 -1.40
CA VAL A 142 -1.27 -10.49 -0.98
C VAL A 142 -2.24 -10.62 -2.15
N HIS A 143 -3.17 -11.56 -2.04
CA HIS A 143 -4.10 -11.90 -3.13
C HIS A 143 -5.53 -11.77 -2.67
N ALA A 144 -6.38 -11.22 -3.54
CA ALA A 144 -7.82 -11.31 -3.39
C ALA A 144 -8.33 -12.67 -3.90
N ILE A 145 -9.63 -12.87 -3.84
CA ILE A 145 -10.31 -14.02 -4.45
C ILE A 145 -11.00 -13.57 -5.72
N CYS A 146 -10.74 -14.25 -6.83
CA CYS A 146 -11.38 -13.97 -8.11
C CYS A 146 -12.90 -14.22 -8.01
N VAL A 147 -13.69 -13.18 -8.24
CA VAL A 147 -15.15 -13.27 -8.14
C VAL A 147 -15.80 -14.15 -9.23
N LYS A 148 -15.06 -14.46 -10.31
CA LYS A 148 -15.55 -15.29 -11.41
C LYS A 148 -15.28 -16.79 -11.19
N CYS A 149 -14.12 -17.15 -10.64
CA CYS A 149 -13.70 -18.57 -10.58
C CYS A 149 -13.14 -19.03 -9.23
N GLY A 150 -13.06 -18.15 -8.21
CA GLY A 150 -12.57 -18.50 -6.87
C GLY A 150 -11.04 -18.67 -6.75
N SER A 151 -10.27 -18.49 -7.82
CA SER A 151 -8.80 -18.56 -7.79
C SER A 151 -8.19 -17.30 -7.15
N PRO A 152 -6.91 -17.35 -6.70
CA PRO A 152 -6.22 -16.14 -6.27
C PRO A 152 -6.24 -15.05 -7.34
N ALA A 153 -6.65 -13.83 -6.96
CA ALA A 153 -6.79 -12.69 -7.85
C ALA A 153 -5.68 -11.66 -7.65
N ASN A 154 -5.11 -11.18 -8.75
CA ASN A 154 -4.02 -10.21 -8.79
C ASN A 154 -4.33 -8.97 -9.64
N HIS A 155 -5.53 -8.88 -10.22
CA HIS A 155 -5.93 -7.78 -11.08
C HIS A 155 -7.14 -7.08 -10.51
N SER A 156 -7.11 -5.75 -10.51
CA SER A 156 -8.24 -4.89 -10.16
C SER A 156 -8.94 -4.51 -11.45
N HIS A 157 -9.97 -5.26 -11.83
CA HIS A 157 -10.74 -4.99 -13.05
C HIS A 157 -11.75 -3.87 -12.79
N ARG A 158 -11.74 -2.83 -13.63
CA ARG A 158 -12.65 -1.69 -13.52
C ARG A 158 -13.95 -1.97 -14.24
N LEU A 159 -15.07 -1.82 -13.55
CA LEU A 159 -16.42 -2.06 -14.07
C LEU A 159 -17.01 -0.83 -14.75
N VAL A 160 -16.61 0.37 -14.35
CA VAL A 160 -17.12 1.62 -14.91
C VAL A 160 -16.30 2.08 -16.10
N LYS A 161 -16.97 2.61 -17.14
CA LYS A 161 -16.33 3.20 -18.32
C LYS A 161 -15.83 4.60 -17.98
N ASN A 162 -14.58 4.71 -17.57
CA ASN A 162 -13.92 5.98 -17.31
C ASN A 162 -12.44 5.81 -17.67
N ASP A 163 -11.88 6.73 -18.46
CA ASP A 163 -10.50 6.67 -18.94
C ASP A 163 -9.51 7.28 -17.94
N ALA A 164 -9.97 7.91 -16.85
CA ALA A 164 -9.07 8.43 -15.82
C ALA A 164 -8.29 7.29 -15.15
N LEU A 165 -6.99 7.49 -14.94
CA LEU A 165 -6.12 6.49 -14.29
C LEU A 165 -6.61 6.18 -12.87
N VAL A 166 -7.04 7.20 -12.14
CA VAL A 166 -7.57 7.10 -10.78
C VAL A 166 -9.06 7.33 -10.81
N VAL A 167 -9.82 6.30 -10.46
CA VAL A 167 -11.23 6.39 -10.10
C VAL A 167 -11.32 5.90 -8.66
N LEU A 168 -11.62 6.79 -7.75
CA LEU A 168 -11.83 6.45 -6.35
C LEU A 168 -13.16 5.71 -6.24
N GLY A 169 -13.12 4.47 -5.82
CA GLY A 169 -14.30 3.63 -5.73
C GLY A 169 -14.01 2.30 -5.04
N GLU A 170 -15.08 1.58 -4.76
CA GLU A 170 -15.07 0.31 -4.06
C GLU A 170 -15.65 -0.82 -4.93
N LYS A 171 -16.52 -1.65 -4.32
CA LYS A 171 -17.08 -2.86 -4.94
C LYS A 171 -17.99 -2.61 -6.14
N ASP A 172 -18.51 -1.40 -6.29
CA ASP A 172 -19.38 -1.02 -7.41
C ASP A 172 -18.57 -0.61 -8.64
N GLU A 173 -17.31 -0.18 -8.45
CA GLU A 173 -16.44 0.29 -9.53
C GLU A 173 -15.35 -0.72 -9.92
N TYR A 174 -14.99 -1.65 -9.04
CA TYR A 174 -13.93 -2.62 -9.25
C TYR A 174 -14.29 -4.02 -8.78
N GLU A 175 -13.74 -5.02 -9.48
CA GLU A 175 -13.78 -6.43 -9.07
C GLU A 175 -12.40 -7.07 -9.12
N PRO A 176 -12.05 -7.96 -8.16
CA PRO A 176 -10.79 -8.69 -8.21
C PRO A 176 -10.89 -9.88 -9.16
N LEU A 177 -9.96 -9.98 -10.10
CA LEU A 177 -9.90 -11.08 -11.06
C LEU A 177 -8.52 -11.76 -11.07
N CYS A 178 -8.52 -13.07 -11.29
CA CYS A 178 -7.29 -13.78 -11.66
C CYS A 178 -6.89 -13.40 -13.10
N ARG A 179 -5.66 -13.68 -13.49
CA ARG A 179 -5.14 -13.35 -14.83
C ARG A 179 -6.02 -13.88 -15.97
N HIS A 180 -6.50 -15.10 -15.87
CA HIS A 180 -7.33 -15.71 -16.90
C HIS A 180 -8.66 -14.96 -17.07
N CYS A 181 -9.38 -14.73 -15.96
CA CYS A 181 -10.68 -14.05 -15.99
C CYS A 181 -10.53 -12.56 -16.35
N TYR A 182 -9.44 -11.91 -15.95
CA TYR A 182 -9.12 -10.54 -16.32
C TYR A 182 -8.90 -10.41 -17.84
N ASN A 183 -8.06 -11.26 -18.44
CA ASN A 183 -7.82 -11.24 -19.88
C ASN A 183 -9.10 -11.51 -20.69
N ALA A 184 -9.94 -12.43 -20.21
CA ALA A 184 -11.25 -12.69 -20.86
C ALA A 184 -12.19 -11.47 -20.79
N ALA A 185 -12.22 -10.77 -19.66
CA ALA A 185 -13.03 -9.56 -19.49
C ALA A 185 -12.56 -8.42 -20.40
N VAL A 186 -11.25 -8.14 -20.42
CA VAL A 186 -10.63 -7.10 -21.26
C VAL A 186 -10.85 -7.39 -22.76
N ALA A 187 -10.73 -8.66 -23.18
CA ALA A 187 -10.99 -9.07 -24.56
C ALA A 187 -12.46 -8.83 -24.95
N ALA A 188 -13.41 -9.14 -24.05
CA ALA A 188 -14.83 -8.91 -24.30
C ALA A 188 -15.18 -7.41 -24.40
N GLU A 189 -14.39 -6.53 -23.76
CA GLU A 189 -14.56 -5.08 -23.84
C GLU A 189 -13.90 -4.45 -25.08
N GLY A 190 -13.20 -5.24 -25.93
CA GLY A 190 -12.50 -4.76 -27.11
C GLY A 190 -11.26 -3.89 -26.80
N LYS A 191 -10.67 -4.05 -25.64
CA LYS A 191 -9.52 -3.26 -25.15
C LYS A 191 -8.17 -3.96 -25.30
N MET A 192 -8.06 -5.00 -26.15
CA MET A 192 -6.77 -5.62 -26.50
C MET A 192 -6.20 -5.04 -27.77
#